data_c3241fb4ce1787bf839fd534b5cb7a59
#
_entry.id   c3241fb4ce1787bf839fd534b5cb7a59
#
_cell.length_a   1.000
_cell.length_b   1.000
_cell.length_c   1.000
_cell.angle_alpha   90.00
_cell.angle_beta   90.00
_cell.angle_gamma   90.00
#
_symmetry.space_group_name_H-M   'P 1'
#
loop_
_entity.id
_entity.type
_entity.pdbx_description
1 polymer ?
#
loop_
_entity_poly.entity_id
_entity_poly.type
_entity_poly.pdbx_seq_one_letter_code
_entity_poly.pdbx_strand_id
1 'polypeptide(L)'
;MKILLTAINAKYIHSNLAVYNLRAYAAHYAKGMADSDTVEIAEYTINQQVDDILMSLYQKHPDILCFSCYIWNIAFVEELAEEFHKLRPEVPVWVGGPEVSYETESFLREHPQITGVMIGEGEKTFCELAEYYAGESRRDKEKQKIQETQITGEGKSTEERSKPGEIPGIAYRNGDEIIFTAPREMLDLSDI
;
A
#
# COMPACT_ATOMS: atom_id res chain seq x y z
N MET A 1 8.46 -10.22 -1.19
CA MET A 1 7.79 -8.98 -0.75
C MET A 1 6.53 -9.35 0.02
N LYS A 2 6.23 -8.62 1.10
CA LYS A 2 5.02 -8.79 1.92
C LYS A 2 4.20 -7.50 1.94
N ILE A 3 2.97 -7.55 1.44
CA ILE A 3 2.01 -6.46 1.58
C ILE A 3 1.07 -6.80 2.73
N LEU A 4 0.87 -5.87 3.65
CA LEU A 4 -0.05 -6.01 4.78
C LEU A 4 -1.25 -5.10 4.59
N LEU A 5 -2.41 -5.69 4.34
CA LEU A 5 -3.70 -5.00 4.33
C LEU A 5 -4.24 -4.96 5.76
N THR A 6 -4.44 -3.76 6.27
CA THR A 6 -4.84 -3.54 7.67
C THR A 6 -6.22 -2.91 7.74
N ALA A 7 -7.08 -3.50 8.55
CA ALA A 7 -8.40 -2.98 8.86
C ALA A 7 -8.57 -2.79 10.37
N ILE A 8 -9.13 -1.65 10.77
CA ILE A 8 -9.52 -1.36 12.15
C ILE A 8 -11.04 -1.25 12.19
N ASN A 9 -11.66 -2.30 12.70
CA ASN A 9 -13.11 -2.48 12.68
C ASN A 9 -13.79 -1.74 13.84
N ALA A 10 -15.00 -1.22 13.61
CA ALA A 10 -15.80 -0.56 14.65
C ALA A 10 -16.25 -1.54 15.75
N LYS A 11 -16.39 -2.83 15.40
CA LYS A 11 -16.81 -3.90 16.33
C LYS A 11 -16.06 -5.18 16.05
N TYR A 12 -15.83 -5.96 17.11
CA TYR A 12 -15.11 -7.22 17.06
C TYR A 12 -15.72 -8.29 16.13
N ILE A 13 -17.03 -8.24 15.92
CA ILE A 13 -17.77 -9.24 15.12
C ILE A 13 -17.88 -8.90 13.63
N HIS A 14 -17.31 -7.79 13.19
CA HIS A 14 -17.36 -7.37 11.79
C HIS A 14 -15.98 -7.48 11.15
N SER A 15 -15.90 -8.24 10.05
CA SER A 15 -14.75 -8.23 9.15
C SER A 15 -14.90 -7.11 8.12
N ASN A 16 -13.78 -6.54 7.71
CA ASN A 16 -13.75 -5.53 6.67
C ASN A 16 -13.69 -6.21 5.30
N LEU A 17 -14.83 -6.33 4.63
CA LEU A 17 -14.92 -6.99 3.33
C LEU A 17 -13.98 -6.37 2.27
N ALA A 18 -13.71 -5.06 2.34
CA ALA A 18 -12.85 -4.40 1.36
C ALA A 18 -11.45 -5.04 1.32
N VAL A 19 -10.78 -5.25 2.46
CA VAL A 19 -9.44 -5.85 2.48
C VAL A 19 -9.44 -7.30 1.99
N TYR A 20 -10.52 -8.05 2.19
CA TYR A 20 -10.65 -9.40 1.65
C TYR A 20 -10.85 -9.39 0.13
N ASN A 21 -11.67 -8.46 -0.39
CA ASN A 21 -11.86 -8.29 -1.83
C ASN A 21 -10.55 -7.89 -2.52
N LEU A 22 -9.81 -6.91 -1.96
CA LEU A 22 -8.51 -6.51 -2.48
C LEU A 22 -7.55 -7.70 -2.57
N ARG A 23 -7.45 -8.48 -1.50
CA ARG A 23 -6.60 -9.69 -1.48
C ARG A 23 -7.06 -10.73 -2.49
N ALA A 24 -8.36 -11.02 -2.55
CA ALA A 24 -8.90 -12.02 -3.46
C ALA A 24 -8.70 -11.62 -4.92
N TYR A 25 -8.96 -10.35 -5.24
CA TYR A 25 -8.74 -9.81 -6.58
C TYR A 25 -7.26 -9.88 -6.98
N ALA A 26 -6.35 -9.44 -6.12
CA ALA A 26 -4.93 -9.52 -6.40
C ALA A 26 -4.44 -10.97 -6.54
N ALA A 27 -4.92 -11.90 -5.71
CA ALA A 27 -4.57 -13.32 -5.82
C ALA A 27 -5.00 -13.95 -7.16
N HIS A 28 -6.05 -13.40 -7.79
CA HIS A 28 -6.54 -13.90 -9.08
C HIS A 28 -5.90 -13.20 -10.28
N TYR A 29 -5.69 -11.88 -10.18
CA TYR A 29 -5.34 -11.04 -11.33
C TYR A 29 -3.91 -10.49 -11.31
N ALA A 30 -3.22 -10.44 -10.18
CA ALA A 30 -1.86 -9.89 -10.08
C ALA A 30 -0.81 -10.85 -10.62
N LYS A 31 -0.72 -10.93 -11.95
CA LYS A 31 0.23 -11.81 -12.67
C LYS A 31 1.70 -11.38 -12.51
N GLY A 32 1.91 -10.12 -12.14
CA GLY A 32 3.23 -9.56 -11.92
C GLY A 32 3.87 -9.93 -10.57
N MET A 33 3.13 -10.54 -9.63
CA MET A 33 3.65 -11.02 -8.35
C MET A 33 4.33 -12.39 -8.51
N ALA A 34 5.42 -12.59 -7.77
CA ALA A 34 6.08 -13.91 -7.70
C ALA A 34 5.41 -14.79 -6.63
N ASP A 35 5.62 -16.12 -6.70
CA ASP A 35 5.10 -17.07 -5.71
C ASP A 35 5.56 -16.79 -4.26
N SER A 36 6.70 -16.09 -4.12
CA SER A 36 7.24 -15.65 -2.82
C SER A 36 6.63 -14.36 -2.28
N ASP A 37 5.82 -13.65 -3.09
CA ASP A 37 5.18 -12.42 -2.69
C ASP A 37 3.85 -12.75 -2.00
N THR A 38 3.55 -12.06 -0.91
CA THR A 38 2.36 -12.33 -0.10
C THR A 38 1.53 -11.08 0.14
N VAL A 39 0.21 -11.25 0.16
CA VAL A 39 -0.75 -10.26 0.63
C VAL A 39 -1.44 -10.82 1.86
N GLU A 40 -1.06 -10.29 3.02
CA GLU A 40 -1.61 -10.67 4.31
C GLU A 40 -2.67 -9.68 4.76
N ILE A 41 -3.61 -10.13 5.58
CA ILE A 41 -4.62 -9.29 6.24
C ILE A 41 -4.35 -9.28 7.74
N ALA A 42 -4.41 -8.08 8.33
CA ALA A 42 -4.44 -7.88 9.76
C ALA A 42 -5.71 -7.11 10.13
N GLU A 43 -6.51 -7.69 11.01
CA GLU A 43 -7.73 -7.05 11.51
C GLU A 43 -7.61 -6.74 12.99
N TYR A 44 -8.01 -5.54 13.34
CA TYR A 44 -8.04 -5.00 14.70
C TYR A 44 -9.39 -4.34 14.94
N THR A 45 -9.59 -3.81 16.15
CA THR A 45 -10.79 -3.05 16.49
C THR A 45 -10.41 -1.74 17.17
N ILE A 46 -11.30 -0.75 17.08
CA ILE A 46 -11.15 0.55 17.77
C ILE A 46 -11.11 0.42 19.31
N ASN A 47 -11.35 -0.77 19.86
CA ASN A 47 -11.28 -1.02 21.30
C ASN A 47 -9.90 -1.49 21.77
N GLN A 48 -8.97 -1.75 20.85
CA GLN A 48 -7.59 -2.11 21.17
C GLN A 48 -6.75 -0.84 21.37
N GLN A 49 -5.68 -0.95 22.15
CA GLN A 49 -4.75 0.16 22.31
C GLN A 49 -3.91 0.33 21.04
N VAL A 50 -3.63 1.58 20.69
CA VAL A 50 -2.79 1.91 19.52
C VAL A 50 -1.43 1.24 19.61
N ASP A 51 -0.79 1.24 20.78
CA ASP A 51 0.51 0.62 21.00
C ASP A 51 0.52 -0.89 20.74
N ASP A 52 -0.57 -1.60 21.12
CA ASP A 52 -0.69 -3.05 20.87
C ASP A 52 -0.83 -3.34 19.36
N ILE A 53 -1.60 -2.51 18.66
CA ILE A 53 -1.75 -2.61 17.20
C ILE A 53 -0.41 -2.30 16.54
N LEU A 54 0.25 -1.21 16.93
CA LEU A 54 1.55 -0.81 16.39
C LEU A 54 2.60 -1.90 16.55
N MET A 55 2.71 -2.47 17.76
CA MET A 55 3.61 -3.59 18.03
C MET A 55 3.31 -4.79 17.12
N SER A 56 2.03 -5.13 16.95
CA SER A 56 1.61 -6.22 16.07
C SER A 56 1.97 -5.95 14.61
N LEU A 57 1.76 -4.72 14.11
CA LEU A 57 2.14 -4.32 12.75
C LEU A 57 3.65 -4.40 12.55
N TYR A 58 4.42 -3.90 13.52
CA TYR A 58 5.88 -3.95 13.49
C TYR A 58 6.42 -5.37 13.42
N GLN A 59 5.88 -6.29 14.24
CA GLN A 59 6.28 -7.71 14.29
C GLN A 59 5.94 -8.48 13.01
N LYS A 60 5.00 -8.00 12.21
CA LYS A 60 4.65 -8.62 10.93
C LYS A 60 5.66 -8.32 9.82
N HIS A 61 6.56 -7.35 10.02
CA HIS A 61 7.60 -6.96 9.07
C HIS A 61 7.06 -6.77 7.64
N PRO A 62 6.06 -5.90 7.42
CA PRO A 62 5.60 -5.63 6.07
C PRO A 62 6.65 -4.87 5.26
N ASP A 63 6.72 -5.14 3.96
CA ASP A 63 7.43 -4.31 2.99
C ASP A 63 6.54 -3.15 2.51
N ILE A 64 5.22 -3.32 2.60
CA ILE A 64 4.22 -2.29 2.30
C ILE A 64 3.07 -2.43 3.29
N LEU A 65 2.63 -1.31 3.84
CA LEU A 65 1.51 -1.24 4.78
C LEU A 65 0.33 -0.49 4.13
N CYS A 66 -0.85 -1.11 4.12
CA CYS A 66 -2.05 -0.51 3.56
C CYS A 66 -3.15 -0.47 4.62
N PHE A 67 -3.84 0.67 4.76
CA PHE A 67 -4.97 0.83 5.67
C PHE A 67 -6.27 1.08 4.92
N SER A 68 -7.35 0.51 5.46
CA SER A 68 -8.72 0.80 5.05
C SER A 68 -9.32 1.86 5.96
N CYS A 69 -9.69 3.03 5.39
CA CYS A 69 -10.08 4.25 6.10
C CYS A 69 -11.59 4.49 6.03
N TYR A 70 -12.20 4.59 7.21
CA TYR A 70 -13.60 4.91 7.42
C TYR A 70 -13.72 5.95 8.55
N ILE A 71 -14.87 6.61 8.65
CA ILE A 71 -15.13 7.64 9.66
C ILE A 71 -14.88 7.19 11.11
N TRP A 72 -15.02 5.90 11.39
CA TRP A 72 -14.81 5.37 12.76
C TRP A 72 -13.36 5.03 13.09
N ASN A 73 -12.47 4.94 12.10
CA ASN A 73 -11.10 4.51 12.32
C ASN A 73 -10.04 5.50 11.82
N ILE A 74 -10.43 6.58 11.17
CA ILE A 74 -9.46 7.49 10.55
C ILE A 74 -8.44 8.02 11.57
N ALA A 75 -8.86 8.46 12.74
CA ALA A 75 -7.95 8.94 13.78
C ALA A 75 -6.95 7.86 14.26
N PHE A 76 -7.36 6.59 14.31
CA PHE A 76 -6.46 5.47 14.59
C PHE A 76 -5.44 5.26 13.47
N VAL A 77 -5.90 5.37 12.22
CA VAL A 77 -5.01 5.19 11.05
C VAL A 77 -3.96 6.29 10.98
N GLU A 78 -4.35 7.53 11.23
CA GLU A 78 -3.44 8.69 11.26
C GLU A 78 -2.34 8.50 12.30
N GLU A 79 -2.71 8.16 13.54
CA GLU A 79 -1.78 7.92 14.64
C GLU A 79 -0.88 6.70 14.35
N LEU A 80 -1.46 5.58 13.91
CA LEU A 80 -0.69 4.38 13.56
C LEU A 80 0.27 4.60 12.41
N ALA A 81 -0.13 5.33 11.38
CA ALA A 81 0.72 5.64 10.24
C ALA A 81 1.91 6.52 10.66
N GLU A 82 1.67 7.51 11.52
CA GLU A 82 2.71 8.38 12.06
C GLU A 82 3.71 7.58 12.92
N GLU A 83 3.23 6.83 13.90
CA GLU A 83 4.07 6.06 14.80
C GLU A 83 4.81 4.91 14.07
N PHE A 84 4.15 4.25 13.13
CA PHE A 84 4.78 3.21 12.31
C PHE A 84 5.89 3.78 11.43
N HIS A 85 5.69 4.95 10.83
CA HIS A 85 6.70 5.62 10.01
C HIS A 85 7.95 6.03 10.83
N LYS A 86 7.78 6.40 12.10
CA LYS A 86 8.92 6.67 13.00
C LYS A 86 9.79 5.43 13.22
N LEU A 87 9.17 4.24 13.24
CA LEU A 87 9.85 2.97 13.43
C LEU A 87 10.41 2.38 12.13
N ARG A 88 9.70 2.57 11.02
CA ARG A 88 10.01 1.98 9.72
C ARG A 88 9.80 3.01 8.59
N PRO A 89 10.63 4.06 8.52
CA PRO A 89 10.45 5.15 7.54
C PRO A 89 10.61 4.71 6.08
N GLU A 90 11.26 3.56 5.86
CA GLU A 90 11.47 2.96 4.54
C GLU A 90 10.23 2.23 3.99
N VAL A 91 9.26 1.89 4.85
CA VAL A 91 8.06 1.15 4.45
C VAL A 91 7.00 2.12 3.94
N PRO A 92 6.60 2.02 2.66
CA PRO A 92 5.53 2.85 2.14
C PRO A 92 4.20 2.54 2.81
N VAL A 93 3.49 3.60 3.20
CA VAL A 93 2.16 3.53 3.80
C VAL A 93 1.13 4.03 2.81
N TRP A 94 0.20 3.18 2.43
CA TRP A 94 -0.92 3.48 1.55
C TRP A 94 -2.23 3.43 2.31
N VAL A 95 -3.16 4.29 1.91
CA VAL A 95 -4.51 4.30 2.48
C VAL A 95 -5.55 4.24 1.38
N GLY A 96 -6.75 3.83 1.70
CA GLY A 96 -7.89 3.82 0.80
C GLY A 96 -9.19 3.74 1.58
N GLY A 97 -10.28 4.04 0.92
CA GLY A 97 -11.62 4.04 1.51
C GLY A 97 -12.30 5.40 1.46
N PRO A 98 -13.58 5.46 1.87
CA PRO A 98 -14.40 6.66 1.65
C PRO A 98 -13.88 7.90 2.37
N GLU A 99 -13.27 7.76 3.54
CA GLU A 99 -12.84 8.90 4.35
C GLU A 99 -11.68 9.69 3.75
N VAL A 100 -10.86 9.05 2.92
CA VAL A 100 -9.65 9.67 2.33
C VAL A 100 -9.79 9.96 0.83
N SER A 101 -10.91 9.56 0.22
CA SER A 101 -11.09 9.66 -1.24
C SER A 101 -11.62 11.02 -1.72
N TYR A 102 -12.19 11.85 -0.85
CA TYR A 102 -12.82 13.12 -1.25
C TYR A 102 -11.90 14.33 -1.10
N GLU A 103 -11.19 14.44 0.02
CA GLU A 103 -10.25 15.54 0.31
C GLU A 103 -8.79 15.04 0.29
N THR A 104 -8.48 14.21 -0.69
CA THR A 104 -7.23 13.46 -0.79
C THR A 104 -5.98 14.35 -0.76
N GLU A 105 -6.02 15.52 -1.42
CA GLU A 105 -4.87 16.43 -1.45
C GLU A 105 -4.60 17.04 -0.06
N SER A 106 -5.63 17.55 0.61
CA SER A 106 -5.52 18.10 1.97
C SER A 106 -5.01 17.03 2.93
N PHE A 107 -5.61 15.84 2.88
CA PHE A 107 -5.22 14.70 3.69
C PHE A 107 -3.74 14.34 3.51
N LEU A 108 -3.25 14.21 2.28
CA LEU A 108 -1.85 13.92 2.02
C LEU A 108 -0.91 15.04 2.46
N ARG A 109 -1.33 16.32 2.36
CA ARG A 109 -0.52 17.45 2.84
C ARG A 109 -0.36 17.45 4.35
N GLU A 110 -1.40 17.09 5.08
CA GLU A 110 -1.42 17.02 6.54
C GLU A 110 -0.67 15.79 7.09
N HIS A 111 -0.58 14.71 6.29
CA HIS A 111 0.02 13.44 6.69
C HIS A 111 1.24 13.06 5.82
N PRO A 112 2.41 13.71 6.03
CA PRO A 112 3.61 13.49 5.19
C PRO A 112 4.16 12.06 5.27
N GLN A 113 3.83 11.30 6.30
CA GLN A 113 4.21 9.90 6.49
C GLN A 113 3.43 8.94 5.57
N ILE A 114 2.32 9.39 4.96
CA ILE A 114 1.52 8.58 4.02
C ILE A 114 2.06 8.77 2.61
N THR A 115 2.36 7.65 1.96
CA THR A 115 2.92 7.60 0.60
C THR A 115 1.86 7.97 -0.44
N GLY A 116 0.63 7.47 -0.26
CA GLY A 116 -0.44 7.76 -1.20
C GLY A 116 -1.80 7.18 -0.80
N VAL A 117 -2.79 7.54 -1.59
CA VAL A 117 -4.21 7.16 -1.43
C VAL A 117 -4.68 6.41 -2.67
N MET A 118 -5.34 5.28 -2.46
CA MET A 118 -6.14 4.60 -3.49
C MET A 118 -7.55 5.19 -3.47
N ILE A 119 -7.95 5.81 -4.58
CA ILE A 119 -9.20 6.59 -4.71
C ILE A 119 -10.27 5.74 -5.39
N GLY A 120 -11.46 5.69 -4.82
CA GLY A 120 -12.60 4.96 -5.37
C GLY A 120 -12.54 3.45 -5.11
N GLU A 121 -12.95 2.63 -6.10
CA GLU A 121 -12.88 1.17 -6.02
C GLU A 121 -11.43 0.70 -6.05
N GLY A 122 -11.05 -0.06 -5.04
CA GLY A 122 -9.65 -0.37 -4.77
C GLY A 122 -9.12 -1.63 -5.44
N GLU A 123 -9.95 -2.54 -5.89
CA GLU A 123 -9.57 -3.90 -6.29
C GLU A 123 -8.51 -3.91 -7.39
N LYS A 124 -8.81 -3.28 -8.51
CA LYS A 124 -7.89 -3.19 -9.64
C LYS A 124 -6.70 -2.27 -9.36
N THR A 125 -6.95 -1.14 -8.66
CA THR A 125 -5.91 -0.19 -8.25
C THR A 125 -4.89 -0.86 -7.34
N PHE A 126 -5.35 -1.60 -6.35
CA PHE A 126 -4.49 -2.34 -5.43
C PHE A 126 -3.71 -3.44 -6.16
N CYS A 127 -4.36 -4.17 -7.08
CA CYS A 127 -3.71 -5.21 -7.89
C CYS A 127 -2.52 -4.64 -8.66
N GLU A 128 -2.71 -3.54 -9.40
CA GLU A 128 -1.66 -2.87 -10.17
C GLU A 128 -0.57 -2.28 -9.27
N LEU A 129 -0.95 -1.75 -8.10
CA LEU A 129 0.00 -1.27 -7.10
C LEU A 129 0.87 -2.40 -6.53
N ALA A 130 0.28 -3.56 -6.25
CA ALA A 130 1.01 -4.73 -5.78
C ALA A 130 2.00 -5.24 -6.84
N GLU A 131 1.61 -5.27 -8.11
CA GLU A 131 2.49 -5.62 -9.23
C GLU A 131 3.64 -4.63 -9.40
N TYR A 132 3.36 -3.34 -9.28
CA TYR A 132 4.36 -2.28 -9.33
C TYR A 132 5.47 -2.52 -8.27
N TYR A 133 5.09 -2.71 -7.01
CA TYR A 133 6.04 -2.95 -5.94
C TYR A 133 6.77 -4.30 -6.05
N ALA A 134 6.09 -5.32 -6.54
CA ALA A 134 6.73 -6.60 -6.83
C ALA A 134 7.84 -6.46 -7.90
N GLY A 135 7.59 -5.64 -8.92
CA GLY A 135 8.58 -5.27 -9.92
C GLY A 135 9.78 -4.53 -9.34
N GLU A 136 9.53 -3.51 -8.51
CA GLU A 136 10.60 -2.75 -7.84
C GLU A 136 11.44 -3.65 -6.91
N SER A 137 10.81 -4.48 -6.09
CA SER A 137 11.50 -5.42 -5.19
C SER A 137 12.43 -6.40 -5.94
N ARG A 138 12.03 -6.86 -7.12
CA ARG A 138 12.89 -7.72 -7.96
C ARG A 138 14.09 -6.98 -8.50
N ARG A 139 13.89 -5.77 -9.02
CA ARG A 139 14.97 -4.92 -9.55
C ARG A 139 16.02 -4.59 -8.49
N ASP A 140 15.58 -4.29 -7.26
CA ASP A 140 16.50 -3.99 -6.16
C ASP A 140 17.32 -5.21 -5.76
N LYS A 141 16.72 -6.41 -5.72
CA LYS A 141 17.44 -7.67 -5.47
C LYS A 141 18.44 -8.00 -6.58
N GLU A 142 18.11 -7.72 -7.83
CA GLU A 142 19.01 -7.90 -8.97
C GLU A 142 20.20 -6.94 -8.91
N LYS A 143 19.95 -5.66 -8.59
CA LYS A 143 21.03 -4.67 -8.39
C LYS A 143 21.99 -5.06 -7.26
N GLN A 144 21.46 -5.52 -6.13
CA GLN A 144 22.27 -6.00 -5.01
C GLN A 144 23.14 -7.19 -5.43
N LYS A 145 22.60 -8.19 -6.14
CA LYS A 145 23.36 -9.32 -6.67
C LYS A 145 24.46 -8.89 -7.63
N ILE A 146 24.19 -7.91 -8.50
CA ILE A 146 25.17 -7.37 -9.44
C ILE A 146 26.29 -6.65 -8.68
N GLN A 147 25.97 -5.85 -7.66
CA GLN A 147 26.97 -5.17 -6.84
C GLN A 147 27.83 -6.15 -6.03
N GLU A 148 27.26 -7.22 -5.50
CA GLU A 148 28.01 -8.29 -4.81
C GLU A 148 28.90 -9.11 -5.76
N THR A 149 28.53 -9.20 -7.04
CA THR A 149 29.26 -10.00 -8.05
C THR A 149 30.28 -9.16 -8.82
N GLN A 150 30.11 -7.83 -8.87
CA GLN A 150 31.00 -6.91 -9.60
C GLN A 150 32.03 -6.28 -8.67
N ILE A 151 33.15 -6.96 -8.45
CA ILE A 151 34.43 -6.32 -8.06
C ILE A 151 35.10 -5.67 -9.29
N THR A 152 34.61 -5.87 -10.50
CA THR A 152 35.11 -5.23 -11.73
C THR A 152 34.03 -5.11 -12.81
N GLY A 153 33.79 -3.88 -13.25
CA GLY A 153 33.16 -3.63 -14.56
C GLY A 153 31.95 -2.70 -14.56
N GLU A 154 32.12 -1.55 -15.22
CA GLU A 154 31.10 -0.58 -15.53
C GLU A 154 30.00 -1.19 -16.41
N GLY A 155 28.76 -1.11 -15.96
CA GLY A 155 27.57 -1.47 -16.73
C GLY A 155 26.47 -0.48 -16.48
N LYS A 156 26.31 0.53 -17.36
CA LYS A 156 25.12 1.40 -17.41
C LYS A 156 23.93 0.58 -17.91
N SER A 157 22.92 0.37 -17.08
CA SER A 157 21.57 0.09 -17.55
C SER A 157 20.64 1.19 -17.03
N THR A 158 20.31 2.12 -17.89
CA THR A 158 19.20 3.06 -17.75
C THR A 158 17.92 2.31 -18.17
N GLU A 159 17.36 1.50 -17.31
CA GLU A 159 15.98 1.05 -17.46
C GLU A 159 15.06 2.12 -16.85
N GLU A 160 14.12 2.60 -17.67
CA GLU A 160 13.04 3.48 -17.21
C GLU A 160 12.34 2.87 -16.00
N ARG A 161 12.31 3.62 -14.91
CA ARG A 161 11.52 3.26 -13.73
C ARG A 161 10.06 3.32 -14.13
N SER A 162 9.33 2.20 -14.08
CA SER A 162 7.88 2.28 -14.02
C SER A 162 7.53 3.16 -12.83
N LYS A 163 6.69 4.17 -13.05
CA LYS A 163 6.30 5.13 -12.01
C LYS A 163 4.90 4.75 -11.55
N PRO A 164 4.57 4.93 -10.27
CA PRO A 164 3.19 4.74 -9.81
C PRO A 164 2.21 5.65 -10.56
N GLY A 165 2.70 6.71 -11.20
CA GLY A 165 1.92 7.61 -12.04
C GLY A 165 1.19 6.99 -13.25
N GLU A 166 1.51 5.76 -13.61
CA GLU A 166 0.78 5.00 -14.65
C GLU A 166 -0.42 4.22 -14.11
N ILE A 167 -0.54 4.09 -12.78
CA ILE A 167 -1.66 3.37 -12.13
C ILE A 167 -2.84 4.33 -11.98
N PRO A 168 -3.99 4.10 -12.63
CA PRO A 168 -5.17 4.95 -12.46
C PRO A 168 -5.77 4.80 -11.05
N GLY A 169 -6.39 5.89 -10.57
CA GLY A 169 -7.13 5.88 -9.31
C GLY A 169 -6.25 6.00 -8.07
N ILE A 170 -5.08 6.63 -8.18
CA ILE A 170 -4.25 6.97 -7.02
C ILE A 170 -3.92 8.46 -6.96
N ALA A 171 -3.67 8.93 -5.75
CA ALA A 171 -2.88 10.12 -5.49
C ALA A 171 -1.66 9.73 -4.65
N TYR A 172 -0.49 10.23 -5.00
CA TYR A 172 0.73 9.86 -4.31
C TYR A 172 1.72 11.01 -4.20
N ARG A 173 2.63 10.88 -3.25
CA ARG A 173 3.70 11.86 -3.00
C ARG A 173 4.90 11.60 -3.89
N ASN A 174 5.37 12.65 -4.54
CA ASN A 174 6.61 12.66 -5.32
C ASN A 174 7.45 13.87 -4.87
N GLY A 175 8.30 13.67 -3.88
CA GLY A 175 8.95 14.78 -3.17
C GLY A 175 7.92 15.65 -2.45
N ASP A 176 7.92 16.95 -2.72
CA ASP A 176 6.99 17.92 -2.14
C ASP A 176 5.65 18.02 -2.91
N GLU A 177 5.56 17.37 -4.06
CA GLU A 177 4.37 17.41 -4.91
C GLU A 177 3.44 16.23 -4.62
N ILE A 178 2.13 16.48 -4.73
CA ILE A 178 1.09 15.45 -4.72
C ILE A 178 0.59 15.28 -6.16
N ILE A 179 0.76 14.08 -6.68
CA ILE A 179 0.40 13.74 -8.06
C ILE A 179 -0.89 12.93 -8.03
N PHE A 180 -1.88 13.37 -8.79
CA PHE A 180 -3.10 12.62 -9.07
C PHE A 180 -2.96 11.93 -10.42
N THR A 181 -3.27 10.66 -10.48
CA THR A 181 -3.34 9.90 -11.73
C THR A 181 -4.73 10.00 -12.37
N ALA A 182 -4.89 9.45 -13.55
CA ALA A 182 -6.19 9.39 -14.21
C ALA A 182 -7.21 8.69 -13.30
N PRO A 183 -8.46 9.16 -13.25
CA PRO A 183 -9.51 8.46 -12.51
C PRO A 183 -9.71 7.04 -13.07
N ARG A 184 -10.01 6.11 -12.18
CA ARG A 184 -10.34 4.73 -12.57
C ARG A 184 -11.83 4.64 -12.93
N GLU A 185 -12.12 3.98 -14.03
CA GLU A 185 -13.48 3.55 -14.35
C GLU A 185 -13.94 2.49 -13.34
N MET A 186 -15.22 2.55 -12.97
CA MET A 186 -15.83 1.55 -12.09
C MET A 186 -15.70 0.14 -12.69
N LEU A 187 -15.46 -0.85 -11.84
CA LEU A 187 -15.45 -2.25 -12.25
C LEU A 187 -16.85 -2.67 -12.73
N ASP A 188 -16.91 -3.37 -13.84
CA ASP A 188 -18.12 -4.08 -14.21
C ASP A 188 -18.29 -5.27 -13.24
N LEU A 189 -19.47 -5.37 -12.60
CA LEU A 189 -19.77 -6.46 -11.67
C LEU A 189 -19.75 -7.85 -12.34
N SER A 190 -19.73 -7.91 -13.67
CA SER A 190 -19.55 -9.14 -14.42
C SER A 190 -18.08 -9.62 -14.48
N ASP A 191 -17.14 -8.78 -14.06
CA ASP A 191 -15.70 -9.07 -14.08
C ASP A 191 -15.17 -9.56 -12.71
N ILE A 192 -16.07 -9.76 -11.73
CA ILE A 192 -15.72 -10.19 -10.37
C ILE A 192 -16.08 -11.65 -10.12
#